data_2fbb22ccdffdcffd4a7d89c8f7c492ca
#
_entry.id   2fbb22ccdffdcffd4a7d89c8f7c492ca
#
_cell.length_a   1.000
_cell.length_b   1.000
_cell.length_c   1.000
_cell.angle_alpha   90.00
_cell.angle_beta   90.00
_cell.angle_gamma   90.00
#
_symmetry.space_group_name_H-M   'P 1'
#
loop_
_entity.id
_entity.type
_entity.pdbx_description
1 polymer ?
#
loop_
_entity_poly.entity_id
_entity_poly.type
_entity_poly.pdbx_seq_one_letter_code
_entity_poly.pdbx_strand_id
1 'polypeptide(L)'
;MKHAIHHLFKWDQDQLSELLAKEKIHSCLISIDKNIVYSFFKNKKMEKKQHKVNSCTKSITSCLIGIAYEKGHISELTMPIVEYFPSLSKDPDGRKQLITIDHLLTMTAGFDWPELGEWNGWPHMIHSPHWVNYVLERPLAMEPGLAINYNSGCSQLLLAILQKTTGQSARDYAIQHLFSPLRFDDFTWHEDPQGVNIGGFGLHMTVQDLHKFGSLYLHKGKWAGKQLVSEEWIARTTIPEHLTYDSFGHYGRHWWVSEAPSIGTYYFAMGMGGQYCCIIPALDMNITITNDTYGDTMKPLEMIRSLLSV
;
A
#
# COMPACT_ATOMS: atom_id res chain seq x y z
N MET A 1 -14.51 28.66 1.60
CA MET A 1 -14.15 27.21 1.77
C MET A 1 -15.39 26.33 1.91
N LYS A 2 -16.35 26.55 2.81
CA LYS A 2 -17.55 25.69 2.95
C LYS A 2 -18.39 25.53 1.67
N HIS A 3 -18.45 26.53 0.77
CA HIS A 3 -19.26 26.48 -0.46
C HIS A 3 -18.62 25.69 -1.61
N ALA A 4 -17.31 25.49 -1.63
CA ALA A 4 -16.64 24.73 -2.70
C ALA A 4 -16.85 23.20 -2.58
N ILE A 5 -17.18 22.70 -1.40
CA ILE A 5 -17.33 21.27 -1.13
C ILE A 5 -18.66 20.73 -1.67
N HIS A 6 -19.75 21.52 -1.59
CA HIS A 6 -21.09 21.10 -2.01
C HIS A 6 -21.23 20.72 -3.50
N HIS A 7 -20.30 21.18 -4.36
CA HIS A 7 -20.34 20.85 -5.80
C HIS A 7 -19.54 19.58 -6.15
N LEU A 8 -18.67 19.11 -5.25
CA LEU A 8 -17.81 17.95 -5.50
C LEU A 8 -18.38 16.65 -4.91
N PHE A 9 -19.22 16.73 -3.89
CA PHE A 9 -19.77 15.59 -3.21
C PHE A 9 -21.27 15.47 -3.43
N LYS A 10 -21.72 14.21 -3.60
CA LYS A 10 -23.14 13.87 -3.68
C LYS A 10 -23.90 14.15 -2.38
N TRP A 11 -23.21 14.17 -1.25
CA TRP A 11 -23.78 14.32 0.08
C TRP A 11 -23.21 15.56 0.79
N ASP A 12 -24.04 16.22 1.62
CA ASP A 12 -23.53 17.16 2.58
C ASP A 12 -22.78 16.47 3.73
N GLN A 13 -22.15 17.24 4.62
CA GLN A 13 -21.33 16.69 5.70
C GLN A 13 -22.14 15.87 6.71
N ASP A 14 -23.39 16.23 6.97
CA ASP A 14 -24.24 15.54 7.93
C ASP A 14 -24.67 14.19 7.34
N GLN A 15 -25.12 14.16 6.08
CA GLN A 15 -25.45 12.94 5.36
C GLN A 15 -24.25 11.97 5.27
N LEU A 16 -23.05 12.50 5.00
CA LEU A 16 -21.84 11.68 5.00
C LEU A 16 -21.53 11.11 6.39
N SER A 17 -21.71 11.91 7.44
CA SER A 17 -21.49 11.47 8.82
C SER A 17 -22.48 10.38 9.23
N GLU A 18 -23.76 10.52 8.86
CA GLU A 18 -24.80 9.50 9.09
C GLU A 18 -24.47 8.19 8.35
N LEU A 19 -24.02 8.29 7.08
CA LEU A 19 -23.63 7.13 6.29
C LEU A 19 -22.43 6.41 6.91
N LEU A 20 -21.36 7.14 7.28
CA LEU A 20 -20.17 6.57 7.91
C LEU A 20 -20.52 5.89 9.26
N ALA A 21 -21.41 6.49 10.04
CA ALA A 21 -21.87 5.90 11.31
C ALA A 21 -22.69 4.63 11.06
N LYS A 22 -23.61 4.64 10.09
CA LYS A 22 -24.42 3.47 9.69
C LYS A 22 -23.55 2.31 9.23
N GLU A 23 -22.54 2.59 8.41
CA GLU A 23 -21.59 1.58 7.91
C GLU A 23 -20.49 1.24 8.94
N LYS A 24 -20.62 1.75 10.17
CA LYS A 24 -19.72 1.47 11.31
C LYS A 24 -18.25 1.82 11.05
N ILE A 25 -17.98 2.77 10.16
CA ILE A 25 -16.63 3.25 9.87
C ILE A 25 -16.01 3.82 11.14
N HIS A 26 -14.73 3.53 11.38
CA HIS A 26 -14.03 4.02 12.58
C HIS A 26 -13.55 5.46 12.41
N SER A 27 -12.92 5.77 11.29
CA SER A 27 -12.42 7.12 11.01
C SER A 27 -12.41 7.39 9.51
N CYS A 28 -12.67 8.66 9.15
CA CYS A 28 -12.54 9.15 7.78
C CYS A 28 -11.95 10.56 7.80
N LEU A 29 -10.92 10.78 6.99
CA LEU A 29 -10.34 12.09 6.73
C LEU A 29 -10.40 12.39 5.25
N ILE A 30 -10.80 13.60 4.89
CA ILE A 30 -10.78 14.10 3.51
C ILE A 30 -10.03 15.41 3.49
N SER A 31 -9.02 15.51 2.63
CA SER A 31 -8.34 16.78 2.35
C SER A 31 -8.48 17.16 0.88
N ILE A 32 -8.52 18.45 0.64
CA ILE A 32 -8.46 19.10 -0.68
C ILE A 32 -7.44 20.23 -0.56
N ASP A 33 -6.55 20.37 -1.54
CA ASP A 33 -5.53 21.42 -1.55
C ASP A 33 -4.83 21.55 -0.17
N LYS A 34 -4.29 20.44 0.35
CA LYS A 34 -3.58 20.35 1.64
C LYS A 34 -4.40 20.62 2.91
N ASN A 35 -5.66 21.01 2.77
CA ASN A 35 -6.51 21.33 3.90
C ASN A 35 -7.45 20.17 4.20
N ILE A 36 -7.51 19.74 5.46
CA ILE A 36 -8.54 18.80 5.89
C ILE A 36 -9.88 19.55 5.85
N VAL A 37 -10.77 19.10 4.97
CA VAL A 37 -12.09 19.68 4.76
C VAL A 37 -13.19 18.91 5.46
N TYR A 38 -12.90 17.64 5.81
CA TYR A 38 -13.81 16.77 6.55
C TYR A 38 -13.06 15.81 7.44
N SER A 39 -13.57 15.58 8.64
CA SER A 39 -13.08 14.58 9.58
C SER A 39 -14.24 13.92 10.32
N PHE A 40 -14.21 12.60 10.36
CA PHE A 40 -15.15 11.76 11.11
C PHE A 40 -14.40 10.78 11.99
N PHE A 41 -14.82 10.68 13.24
CA PHE A 41 -14.36 9.67 14.19
C PHE A 41 -15.58 9.07 14.89
N LYS A 42 -15.75 7.77 14.82
CA LYS A 42 -16.85 7.05 15.49
C LYS A 42 -16.98 7.39 16.98
N ASN A 43 -15.87 7.66 17.62
CA ASN A 43 -15.76 8.19 18.98
C ASN A 43 -14.36 8.76 19.21
N LYS A 44 -14.15 9.47 20.32
CA LYS A 44 -12.89 10.14 20.65
C LYS A 44 -11.67 9.20 20.71
N LYS A 45 -11.86 7.91 21.00
CA LYS A 45 -10.74 6.95 21.02
C LYS A 45 -10.19 6.67 19.63
N MET A 46 -11.03 6.76 18.57
CA MET A 46 -10.63 6.50 17.19
C MET A 46 -9.69 7.56 16.65
N GLU A 47 -9.71 8.77 17.17
CA GLU A 47 -8.82 9.85 16.76
C GLU A 47 -7.33 9.50 16.95
N LYS A 48 -7.01 8.76 18.03
CA LYS A 48 -5.63 8.38 18.39
C LYS A 48 -5.35 6.88 18.27
N LYS A 49 -6.32 6.10 17.77
CA LYS A 49 -6.15 4.67 17.65
C LYS A 49 -5.13 4.34 16.56
N GLN A 50 -4.14 3.53 16.87
CA GLN A 50 -3.38 2.82 15.86
C GLN A 50 -4.28 1.72 15.27
N HIS A 51 -4.62 1.86 14.00
CA HIS A 51 -5.34 0.84 13.24
C HIS A 51 -4.34 -0.10 12.58
N LYS A 52 -4.66 -1.40 12.55
CA LYS A 52 -3.95 -2.35 11.72
C LYS A 52 -4.28 -2.01 10.26
N VAL A 53 -3.36 -1.34 9.56
CA VAL A 53 -3.63 -0.86 8.19
C VAL A 53 -3.56 -1.98 7.15
N ASN A 54 -3.25 -3.20 7.59
CA ASN A 54 -3.20 -4.40 6.74
C ASN A 54 -2.42 -4.12 5.44
N SER A 55 -2.97 -4.46 4.29
CA SER A 55 -2.26 -4.35 3.00
C SER A 55 -1.96 -2.93 2.52
N CYS A 56 -2.44 -1.87 3.20
CA CYS A 56 -1.90 -0.53 2.96
C CYS A 56 -0.40 -0.45 3.29
N THR A 57 0.12 -1.37 4.12
CA THR A 57 1.57 -1.55 4.37
C THR A 57 2.37 -1.72 3.08
N LYS A 58 1.80 -2.38 2.06
CA LYS A 58 2.45 -2.63 0.77
C LYS A 58 2.84 -1.33 0.04
N SER A 59 1.96 -0.34 0.06
CA SER A 59 2.24 0.97 -0.57
C SER A 59 3.37 1.71 0.15
N ILE A 60 3.47 1.56 1.48
CA ILE A 60 4.60 2.09 2.26
C ILE A 60 5.88 1.31 1.93
N THR A 61 5.81 -0.02 1.83
CA THR A 61 6.94 -0.86 1.38
C THR A 61 7.46 -0.39 0.02
N SER A 62 6.56 -0.18 -0.96
CA SER A 62 6.93 0.36 -2.28
C SER A 62 7.64 1.72 -2.17
N CYS A 63 7.12 2.63 -1.36
CA CYS A 63 7.74 3.94 -1.16
C CYS A 63 9.18 3.81 -0.60
N LEU A 64 9.40 2.91 0.37
CA LEU A 64 10.75 2.68 0.94
C LEU A 64 11.71 2.05 -0.09
N ILE A 65 11.24 1.14 -0.93
CA ILE A 65 12.02 0.61 -2.06
C ILE A 65 12.41 1.73 -3.02
N GLY A 66 11.48 2.66 -3.32
CA GLY A 66 11.78 3.83 -4.14
C GLY A 66 12.86 4.73 -3.54
N ILE A 67 12.73 5.04 -2.26
CA ILE A 67 13.75 5.83 -1.56
C ILE A 67 15.12 5.11 -1.57
N ALA A 68 15.14 3.79 -1.37
CA ALA A 68 16.37 3.00 -1.42
C ALA A 68 16.99 2.96 -2.83
N TYR A 69 16.15 2.85 -3.86
CA TYR A 69 16.57 2.93 -5.26
C TYR A 69 17.18 4.30 -5.59
N GLU A 70 16.53 5.39 -5.24
CA GLU A 70 17.00 6.76 -5.46
C GLU A 70 18.29 7.09 -4.71
N LYS A 71 18.51 6.45 -3.56
CA LYS A 71 19.74 6.59 -2.76
C LYS A 71 20.87 5.65 -3.21
N GLY A 72 20.64 4.80 -4.21
CA GLY A 72 21.63 3.87 -4.74
C GLY A 72 21.86 2.63 -3.87
N HIS A 73 21.02 2.37 -2.86
CA HIS A 73 21.06 1.10 -2.10
C HIS A 73 20.53 -0.07 -2.94
N ILE A 74 19.64 0.20 -3.86
CA ILE A 74 19.17 -0.72 -4.90
C ILE A 74 19.61 -0.11 -6.24
N SER A 75 20.42 -0.82 -7.00
CA SER A 75 20.99 -0.29 -8.23
C SER A 75 19.98 -0.24 -9.38
N GLU A 76 19.22 -1.32 -9.56
CA GLU A 76 18.24 -1.45 -10.64
C GLU A 76 17.02 -2.29 -10.19
N LEU A 77 15.83 -1.92 -10.65
CA LEU A 77 14.62 -2.68 -10.35
C LEU A 77 14.54 -3.99 -11.17
N THR A 78 15.23 -4.03 -12.30
CA THR A 78 15.40 -5.22 -13.15
C THR A 78 16.43 -6.19 -12.62
N MET A 79 17.12 -5.87 -11.52
CA MET A 79 18.06 -6.76 -10.84
C MET A 79 17.36 -8.05 -10.41
N PRO A 80 17.85 -9.22 -10.85
CA PRO A 80 17.32 -10.50 -10.41
C PRO A 80 17.49 -10.70 -8.90
N ILE A 81 16.46 -11.21 -8.23
CA ILE A 81 16.50 -11.39 -6.77
C ILE A 81 17.47 -12.50 -6.33
N VAL A 82 17.96 -13.34 -7.23
CA VAL A 82 19.01 -14.32 -6.95
C VAL A 82 20.29 -13.66 -6.44
N GLU A 83 20.55 -12.41 -6.78
CA GLU A 83 21.67 -11.62 -6.26
C GLU A 83 21.55 -11.38 -4.75
N TYR A 84 20.33 -11.29 -4.24
CA TYR A 84 20.04 -11.14 -2.82
C TYR A 84 19.76 -12.45 -2.10
N PHE A 85 19.33 -13.48 -2.84
CA PHE A 85 18.97 -14.81 -2.35
C PHE A 85 19.68 -15.89 -3.16
N PRO A 86 21.02 -16.11 -2.95
CA PRO A 86 21.82 -17.03 -3.74
C PRO A 86 21.33 -18.48 -3.74
N SER A 87 20.50 -18.88 -2.78
CA SER A 87 19.86 -20.20 -2.75
C SER A 87 19.02 -20.49 -4.01
N LEU A 88 18.47 -19.45 -4.66
CA LEU A 88 17.69 -19.58 -5.89
C LEU A 88 18.53 -20.09 -7.08
N SER A 89 19.86 -19.90 -7.07
CA SER A 89 20.74 -20.45 -8.13
C SER A 89 20.76 -21.98 -8.18
N LYS A 90 20.35 -22.62 -7.09
CA LYS A 90 20.29 -24.09 -6.95
C LYS A 90 18.86 -24.63 -7.05
N ASP A 91 17.87 -23.77 -7.25
CA ASP A 91 16.47 -24.21 -7.38
C ASP A 91 16.31 -24.98 -8.70
N PRO A 92 15.64 -26.13 -8.71
CA PRO A 92 15.42 -26.91 -9.91
C PRO A 92 14.59 -26.18 -10.98
N ASP A 93 13.77 -25.20 -10.58
CA ASP A 93 13.05 -24.32 -11.51
C ASP A 93 13.91 -23.07 -11.82
N GLY A 94 14.67 -23.15 -12.90
CA GLY A 94 15.56 -22.06 -13.34
C GLY A 94 14.86 -20.72 -13.60
N ARG A 95 13.53 -20.71 -13.77
CA ARG A 95 12.74 -19.49 -13.96
C ARG A 95 12.80 -18.58 -12.73
N LYS A 96 13.01 -19.13 -11.53
CA LYS A 96 13.13 -18.34 -10.30
C LYS A 96 14.32 -17.38 -10.33
N GLN A 97 15.36 -17.70 -11.10
CA GLN A 97 16.52 -16.82 -11.30
C GLN A 97 16.19 -15.58 -12.12
N LEU A 98 15.06 -15.58 -12.84
CA LEU A 98 14.60 -14.44 -13.66
C LEU A 98 13.68 -13.49 -12.88
N ILE A 99 13.30 -13.83 -11.65
CA ILE A 99 12.47 -12.95 -10.82
C ILE A 99 13.27 -11.70 -10.47
N THR A 100 12.69 -10.52 -10.73
CA THR A 100 13.32 -9.22 -10.45
C THR A 100 12.63 -8.49 -9.29
N ILE A 101 13.26 -7.43 -8.79
CA ILE A 101 12.63 -6.52 -7.81
C ILE A 101 11.33 -5.93 -8.38
N ASP A 102 11.32 -5.58 -9.67
CA ASP A 102 10.14 -5.05 -10.34
C ASP A 102 8.99 -6.07 -10.39
N HIS A 103 9.28 -7.34 -10.64
CA HIS A 103 8.29 -8.42 -10.55
C HIS A 103 7.70 -8.58 -9.14
N LEU A 104 8.48 -8.34 -8.09
CA LEU A 104 7.96 -8.33 -6.72
C LEU A 104 7.03 -7.14 -6.48
N LEU A 105 7.42 -5.94 -6.94
CA LEU A 105 6.64 -4.71 -6.80
C LEU A 105 5.30 -4.78 -7.55
N THR A 106 5.30 -5.36 -8.75
CA THR A 106 4.12 -5.49 -9.61
C THR A 106 3.29 -6.73 -9.32
N MET A 107 3.70 -7.58 -8.35
CA MET A 107 3.04 -8.85 -8.04
C MET A 107 3.06 -9.86 -9.21
N THR A 108 4.04 -9.78 -10.09
CA THR A 108 4.18 -10.66 -11.26
C THR A 108 5.35 -11.66 -11.13
N ALA A 109 5.77 -11.95 -9.91
CA ALA A 109 6.88 -12.89 -9.67
C ALA A 109 6.60 -14.33 -10.10
N GLY A 110 5.32 -14.69 -10.33
CA GLY A 110 4.92 -15.99 -10.84
C GLY A 110 4.75 -17.08 -9.80
N PHE A 111 4.97 -16.82 -8.52
CA PHE A 111 4.78 -17.82 -7.46
C PHE A 111 3.35 -18.37 -7.42
N ASP A 112 3.22 -19.66 -7.17
CA ASP A 112 1.95 -20.28 -6.81
C ASP A 112 1.52 -19.79 -5.42
N TRP A 113 0.68 -18.76 -5.43
CA TRP A 113 0.27 -18.03 -4.23
C TRP A 113 -1.18 -17.59 -4.30
N PRO A 114 -2.13 -18.45 -3.93
CA PRO A 114 -3.54 -18.10 -3.90
C PRO A 114 -3.85 -17.27 -2.65
N GLU A 115 -3.86 -15.94 -2.75
CA GLU A 115 -4.17 -15.04 -1.64
C GLU A 115 -5.58 -14.45 -1.73
N LEU A 116 -6.03 -14.10 -2.93
CA LEU A 116 -7.38 -13.61 -3.15
C LEU A 116 -8.29 -14.78 -3.55
N GLY A 117 -9.16 -15.18 -2.65
CA GLY A 117 -10.15 -16.26 -2.83
C GLY A 117 -9.88 -17.52 -2.01
N GLU A 118 -8.67 -18.02 -1.93
CA GLU A 118 -8.39 -19.32 -1.30
C GLU A 118 -7.54 -19.27 -0.03
N TRP A 119 -7.11 -18.18 0.48
CA TRP A 119 -6.38 -18.00 1.76
C TRP A 119 -5.23 -18.99 2.03
N ASN A 120 -4.54 -19.47 0.99
CA ASN A 120 -3.51 -20.51 1.13
C ASN A 120 -2.07 -19.98 1.16
N GLY A 121 -1.84 -18.72 0.79
CA GLY A 121 -0.50 -18.14 0.73
C GLY A 121 -0.02 -17.60 2.07
N TRP A 122 -0.46 -16.41 2.46
CA TRP A 122 0.03 -15.73 3.65
C TRP A 122 -0.29 -16.45 4.98
N PRO A 123 -1.42 -17.17 5.17
CA PRO A 123 -1.65 -17.88 6.42
C PRO A 123 -0.62 -18.99 6.66
N HIS A 124 -0.22 -19.70 5.62
CA HIS A 124 0.83 -20.70 5.73
C HIS A 124 2.22 -20.08 5.98
N MET A 125 2.50 -18.94 5.35
CA MET A 125 3.74 -18.19 5.59
C MET A 125 3.88 -17.79 7.06
N ILE A 126 2.85 -17.22 7.69
CA ILE A 126 2.93 -16.77 9.09
C ILE A 126 3.10 -17.91 10.09
N HIS A 127 2.75 -19.13 9.73
CA HIS A 127 2.96 -20.33 10.54
C HIS A 127 4.29 -21.03 10.24
N SER A 128 5.03 -20.59 9.21
CA SER A 128 6.35 -21.14 8.92
C SER A 128 7.41 -20.55 9.85
N PRO A 129 8.48 -21.32 10.15
CA PRO A 129 9.57 -20.82 10.99
C PRO A 129 10.44 -19.76 10.28
N HIS A 130 10.41 -19.69 8.93
CA HIS A 130 11.22 -18.79 8.10
C HIS A 130 10.41 -18.23 6.93
N TRP A 131 9.88 -17.02 7.09
CA TRP A 131 8.96 -16.46 6.10
C TRP A 131 9.60 -16.21 4.73
N VAL A 132 10.81 -15.67 4.71
CA VAL A 132 11.53 -15.43 3.45
C VAL A 132 11.79 -16.74 2.72
N ASN A 133 12.31 -17.76 3.42
CA ASN A 133 12.56 -19.07 2.81
C ASN A 133 11.25 -19.70 2.31
N TYR A 134 10.18 -19.63 3.11
CA TYR A 134 8.87 -20.15 2.71
C TYR A 134 8.43 -19.59 1.37
N VAL A 135 8.60 -18.27 1.14
CA VAL A 135 8.24 -17.64 -0.14
C VAL A 135 9.15 -18.11 -1.28
N LEU A 136 10.47 -18.14 -1.06
CA LEU A 136 11.45 -18.55 -2.07
C LEU A 136 11.27 -20.02 -2.50
N GLU A 137 10.82 -20.89 -1.58
CA GLU A 137 10.58 -22.31 -1.82
C GLU A 137 9.25 -22.59 -2.55
N ARG A 138 8.35 -21.61 -2.67
CA ARG A 138 7.10 -21.81 -3.43
C ARG A 138 7.39 -22.15 -4.89
N PRO A 139 6.64 -23.10 -5.49
CA PRO A 139 6.72 -23.34 -6.92
C PRO A 139 6.27 -22.11 -7.72
N LEU A 140 6.65 -22.04 -8.98
CA LEU A 140 6.07 -21.06 -9.91
C LEU A 140 4.87 -21.67 -10.64
N ALA A 141 3.75 -20.95 -10.59
CA ALA A 141 2.55 -21.26 -11.35
C ALA A 141 2.62 -20.70 -12.79
N MET A 142 3.45 -19.67 -13.00
CA MET A 142 3.60 -18.99 -14.29
C MET A 142 5.00 -18.39 -14.46
N GLU A 143 5.34 -17.94 -15.66
CA GLU A 143 6.58 -17.21 -15.92
C GLU A 143 6.59 -15.87 -15.18
N PRO A 144 7.74 -15.45 -14.58
CA PRO A 144 7.89 -14.12 -14.03
C PRO A 144 7.59 -13.04 -15.08
N GLY A 145 6.80 -12.04 -14.69
CA GLY A 145 6.39 -10.94 -15.55
C GLY A 145 5.13 -11.21 -16.40
N LEU A 146 4.61 -12.45 -16.44
CA LEU A 146 3.51 -12.80 -17.34
C LEU A 146 2.16 -12.23 -16.89
N ALA A 147 1.81 -12.39 -15.62
CA ALA A 147 0.53 -11.95 -15.09
C ALA A 147 0.62 -11.63 -13.59
N ILE A 148 -0.30 -10.80 -13.12
CA ILE A 148 -0.42 -10.48 -11.71
C ILE A 148 -0.95 -11.69 -10.92
N ASN A 149 -0.31 -11.95 -9.79
CA ASN A 149 -0.83 -12.82 -8.73
C ASN A 149 -0.58 -12.13 -7.39
N TYR A 150 -1.63 -11.56 -6.80
CA TYR A 150 -1.51 -10.77 -5.57
C TYR A 150 -0.91 -11.60 -4.44
N ASN A 151 0.22 -11.12 -3.88
CA ASN A 151 1.11 -11.95 -3.08
C ASN A 151 1.80 -11.15 -1.96
N SER A 152 1.40 -11.37 -0.71
CA SER A 152 2.05 -10.76 0.45
C SER A 152 3.49 -11.23 0.66
N GLY A 153 3.86 -12.41 0.15
CA GLY A 153 5.24 -12.90 0.17
C GLY A 153 6.18 -12.03 -0.65
N CYS A 154 5.73 -11.50 -1.80
CA CYS A 154 6.53 -10.56 -2.60
C CYS A 154 6.92 -9.33 -1.77
N SER A 155 5.99 -8.79 -0.99
CA SER A 155 6.26 -7.65 -0.12
C SER A 155 7.22 -7.99 1.02
N GLN A 156 7.19 -9.23 1.52
CA GLN A 156 8.14 -9.73 2.52
C GLN A 156 9.55 -9.82 1.94
N LEU A 157 9.70 -10.35 0.71
CA LEU A 157 10.99 -10.39 0.01
C LEU A 157 11.55 -8.98 -0.23
N LEU A 158 10.71 -8.00 -0.59
CA LEU A 158 11.13 -6.61 -0.77
C LEU A 158 11.75 -6.02 0.49
N LEU A 159 11.13 -6.23 1.67
CA LEU A 159 11.71 -5.73 2.92
C LEU A 159 12.95 -6.50 3.36
N ALA A 160 13.04 -7.79 3.06
CA ALA A 160 14.28 -8.55 3.26
C ALA A 160 15.42 -8.01 2.37
N ILE A 161 15.13 -7.65 1.12
CA ILE A 161 16.09 -6.99 0.21
C ILE A 161 16.49 -5.62 0.77
N LEU A 162 15.52 -4.79 1.19
CA LEU A 162 15.80 -3.49 1.80
C LEU A 162 16.75 -3.62 3.00
N GLN A 163 16.48 -4.54 3.90
CA GLN A 163 17.32 -4.78 5.07
C GLN A 163 18.74 -5.21 4.68
N LYS A 164 18.87 -6.09 3.68
CA LYS A 164 20.19 -6.55 3.17
C LYS A 164 20.99 -5.42 2.53
N THR A 165 20.35 -4.56 1.75
CA THR A 165 21.02 -3.50 0.97
C THR A 165 21.35 -2.26 1.79
N THR A 166 20.55 -1.97 2.81
CA THR A 166 20.73 -0.78 3.68
C THR A 166 21.46 -1.08 4.98
N GLY A 167 21.49 -2.35 5.42
CA GLY A 167 21.97 -2.75 6.74
C GLY A 167 21.07 -2.30 7.90
N GLN A 168 19.85 -1.82 7.61
CA GLN A 168 18.89 -1.30 8.59
C GLN A 168 17.60 -2.11 8.53
N SER A 169 16.86 -2.19 9.66
CA SER A 169 15.48 -2.68 9.63
C SER A 169 14.62 -1.75 8.76
N ALA A 170 13.56 -2.27 8.14
CA ALA A 170 12.65 -1.42 7.37
C ALA A 170 12.00 -0.35 8.26
N ARG A 171 11.76 -0.67 9.54
CA ARG A 171 11.27 0.28 10.54
C ARG A 171 12.23 1.46 10.73
N ASP A 172 13.51 1.19 10.95
CA ASP A 172 14.50 2.25 11.21
C ASP A 172 14.75 3.07 9.95
N TYR A 173 14.81 2.42 8.79
CA TYR A 173 14.91 3.08 7.50
C TYR A 173 13.69 3.98 7.23
N ALA A 174 12.48 3.51 7.54
CA ALA A 174 11.26 4.31 7.43
C ALA A 174 11.26 5.51 8.39
N ILE A 175 11.69 5.33 9.65
CA ILE A 175 11.81 6.42 10.61
C ILE A 175 12.73 7.50 10.03
N GLN A 176 13.90 7.13 9.54
CA GLN A 176 14.90 8.07 9.05
C GLN A 176 14.43 8.82 7.79
N HIS A 177 13.80 8.13 6.83
CA HIS A 177 13.60 8.66 5.49
C HIS A 177 12.16 9.04 5.16
N LEU A 178 11.17 8.56 5.93
CA LEU A 178 9.76 8.77 5.64
C LEU A 178 8.96 9.23 6.86
N PHE A 179 8.98 8.49 7.98
CA PHE A 179 8.06 8.72 9.09
C PHE A 179 8.41 9.97 9.91
N SER A 180 9.69 10.18 10.27
CA SER A 180 10.10 11.41 10.96
C SER A 180 9.93 12.66 10.09
N PRO A 181 10.31 12.66 8.80
CA PRO A 181 10.00 13.78 7.90
C PRO A 181 8.51 14.09 7.80
N LEU A 182 7.65 13.08 7.74
CA LEU A 182 6.18 13.22 7.72
C LEU A 182 5.59 13.56 9.10
N ARG A 183 6.41 13.53 10.15
CA ARG A 183 5.99 13.72 11.54
C ARG A 183 4.87 12.73 11.91
N PHE A 184 5.13 11.44 11.72
CA PHE A 184 4.24 10.43 12.23
C PHE A 184 4.26 10.46 13.75
N ASP A 185 3.07 10.39 14.35
CA ASP A 185 2.92 10.52 15.79
C ASP A 185 3.21 9.22 16.52
N ASP A 186 2.58 8.13 16.06
CA ASP A 186 2.69 6.84 16.72
C ASP A 186 2.39 5.69 15.74
N PHE A 187 3.24 4.68 15.72
CA PHE A 187 3.08 3.50 14.87
C PHE A 187 3.76 2.27 15.49
N THR A 188 3.28 1.09 15.11
CA THR A 188 3.90 -0.19 15.42
C THR A 188 4.11 -0.95 14.13
N TRP A 189 5.29 -1.53 13.91
CA TRP A 189 5.58 -2.37 12.76
C TRP A 189 6.09 -3.72 13.23
N HIS A 190 5.27 -4.76 13.06
CA HIS A 190 5.62 -6.12 13.46
C HIS A 190 6.68 -6.73 12.54
N GLU A 191 7.39 -7.71 13.09
CA GLU A 191 8.48 -8.42 12.42
C GLU A 191 8.13 -9.91 12.29
N ASP A 192 8.76 -10.56 11.32
CA ASP A 192 8.76 -12.01 11.19
C ASP A 192 9.73 -12.66 12.21
N PRO A 193 9.78 -14.00 12.33
CA PRO A 193 10.69 -14.67 13.26
C PRO A 193 12.19 -14.41 13.01
N GLN A 194 12.57 -13.84 11.87
CA GLN A 194 13.94 -13.48 11.54
C GLN A 194 14.28 -12.00 11.76
N GLY A 195 13.33 -11.21 12.30
CA GLY A 195 13.51 -9.78 12.52
C GLY A 195 13.39 -8.94 11.24
N VAL A 196 12.76 -9.47 10.19
CA VAL A 196 12.38 -8.67 9.02
C VAL A 196 10.99 -8.11 9.24
N ASN A 197 10.83 -6.79 9.13
CA ASN A 197 9.52 -6.17 9.27
C ASN A 197 8.53 -6.75 8.25
N ILE A 198 7.26 -6.93 8.65
CA ILE A 198 6.24 -7.56 7.80
C ILE A 198 5.85 -6.60 6.68
N GLY A 199 6.26 -6.90 5.45
CA GLY A 199 6.10 -6.02 4.29
C GLY A 199 4.68 -5.92 3.73
N GLY A 200 3.86 -6.95 3.95
CA GLY A 200 2.53 -7.07 3.33
C GLY A 200 1.37 -6.54 4.16
N PHE A 201 1.49 -6.51 5.52
CA PHE A 201 0.35 -6.25 6.41
C PHE A 201 0.71 -5.92 7.88
N GLY A 202 1.98 -5.74 8.21
CA GLY A 202 2.47 -5.68 9.60
C GLY A 202 2.38 -4.32 10.28
N LEU A 203 1.96 -3.28 9.58
CA LEU A 203 1.99 -1.92 10.08
C LEU A 203 0.68 -1.53 10.77
N HIS A 204 0.82 -0.86 11.91
CA HIS A 204 -0.26 -0.21 12.65
C HIS A 204 0.05 1.28 12.75
N MET A 205 -0.89 2.14 12.44
CA MET A 205 -0.74 3.59 12.51
C MET A 205 -2.06 4.32 12.70
N THR A 206 -2.01 5.58 13.04
CA THR A 206 -3.20 6.43 13.14
C THR A 206 -3.75 6.74 11.73
N VAL A 207 -5.03 7.09 11.65
CA VAL A 207 -5.62 7.56 10.38
C VAL A 207 -4.93 8.82 9.87
N GLN A 208 -4.47 9.69 10.78
CA GLN A 208 -3.73 10.91 10.45
C GLN A 208 -2.39 10.59 9.77
N ASP A 209 -1.65 9.61 10.27
CA ASP A 209 -0.37 9.23 9.69
C ASP A 209 -0.55 8.57 8.32
N LEU A 210 -1.55 7.71 8.16
CA LEU A 210 -1.90 7.15 6.86
C LEU A 210 -2.34 8.27 5.88
N HIS A 211 -3.05 9.29 6.37
CA HIS A 211 -3.47 10.43 5.58
C HIS A 211 -2.29 11.32 5.15
N LYS A 212 -1.30 11.55 6.05
CA LYS A 212 -0.05 12.24 5.69
C LYS A 212 0.71 11.49 4.58
N PHE A 213 0.74 10.16 4.64
CA PHE A 213 1.33 9.33 3.58
C PHE A 213 0.60 9.49 2.25
N GLY A 214 -0.73 9.45 2.24
CA GLY A 214 -1.53 9.72 1.03
C GLY A 214 -1.29 11.11 0.47
N SER A 215 -1.20 12.12 1.35
CA SER A 215 -0.91 13.50 0.95
C SER A 215 0.49 13.65 0.34
N LEU A 216 1.48 12.87 0.79
CA LEU A 216 2.80 12.81 0.14
C LEU A 216 2.68 12.36 -1.33
N TYR A 217 1.90 11.33 -1.59
CA TYR A 217 1.66 10.84 -2.96
C TYR A 217 0.88 11.84 -3.80
N LEU A 218 -0.17 12.46 -3.23
CA LEU A 218 -0.93 13.52 -3.90
C LEU A 218 -0.04 14.69 -4.34
N HIS A 219 0.93 15.05 -3.49
CA HIS A 219 1.87 16.15 -3.77
C HIS A 219 3.17 15.67 -4.40
N LYS A 220 3.13 14.53 -5.15
CA LYS A 220 4.24 14.05 -5.97
C LYS A 220 5.55 13.91 -5.18
N GLY A 221 5.44 13.36 -3.96
CA GLY A 221 6.56 13.08 -3.07
C GLY A 221 7.12 14.29 -2.32
N LYS A 222 6.48 15.46 -2.40
CA LYS A 222 6.89 16.67 -1.66
C LYS A 222 6.14 16.80 -0.35
N TRP A 223 6.87 17.10 0.74
CA TRP A 223 6.33 17.38 2.05
C TRP A 223 7.07 18.51 2.72
N ALA A 224 6.36 19.53 3.23
CA ALA A 224 6.94 20.69 3.90
C ALA A 224 8.12 21.34 3.12
N GLY A 225 8.00 21.42 1.78
CA GLY A 225 9.01 21.99 0.90
C GLY A 225 10.18 21.05 0.55
N LYS A 226 10.22 19.83 1.08
CA LYS A 226 11.26 18.83 0.79
C LYS A 226 10.75 17.72 -0.09
N GLN A 227 11.55 17.24 -1.04
CA GLN A 227 11.29 16.02 -1.80
C GLN A 227 11.75 14.84 -0.94
N LEU A 228 10.81 13.99 -0.50
CA LEU A 228 11.08 12.78 0.28
C LEU A 228 11.24 11.55 -0.59
N VAL A 229 10.50 11.49 -1.68
CA VAL A 229 10.57 10.48 -2.74
C VAL A 229 10.33 11.20 -4.07
N SER A 230 10.98 10.80 -5.15
CA SER A 230 10.90 11.53 -6.42
C SER A 230 9.49 11.53 -7.03
N GLU A 231 9.18 12.56 -7.81
CA GLU A 231 7.96 12.60 -8.62
C GLU A 231 7.93 11.46 -9.63
N GLU A 232 9.09 11.09 -10.15
CA GLU A 232 9.23 9.95 -11.08
C GLU A 232 8.84 8.64 -10.42
N TRP A 233 9.27 8.39 -9.18
CA TRP A 233 8.85 7.19 -8.44
C TRP A 233 7.36 7.15 -8.20
N ILE A 234 6.76 8.26 -7.74
CA ILE A 234 5.31 8.36 -7.54
C ILE A 234 4.57 8.02 -8.85
N ALA A 235 4.95 8.66 -9.96
CA ALA A 235 4.36 8.40 -11.26
C ALA A 235 4.51 6.94 -11.67
N ARG A 236 5.72 6.37 -11.51
CA ARG A 236 6.01 4.98 -11.87
C ARG A 236 5.18 3.97 -11.08
N THR A 237 4.94 4.23 -9.80
CA THR A 237 4.21 3.28 -8.94
C THR A 237 2.71 3.29 -9.15
N THR A 238 2.17 4.36 -9.72
CA THR A 238 0.73 4.57 -9.93
C THR A 238 0.29 4.45 -11.40
N ILE A 239 1.13 3.84 -12.25
CA ILE A 239 0.75 3.48 -13.63
C ILE A 239 -0.24 2.31 -13.59
N PRO A 240 -1.34 2.33 -14.37
CA PRO A 240 -2.26 1.21 -14.53
C PRO A 240 -1.63 0.11 -15.40
N GLU A 241 -0.73 -0.71 -14.83
CA GLU A 241 0.13 -1.60 -15.58
C GLU A 241 -0.51 -2.97 -15.83
N HIS A 242 -1.06 -3.58 -14.78
CA HIS A 242 -1.65 -4.91 -14.85
C HIS A 242 -3.14 -4.86 -14.56
N LEU A 243 -3.97 -5.31 -15.51
CA LEU A 243 -5.40 -5.47 -15.26
C LEU A 243 -5.62 -6.55 -14.18
N THR A 244 -6.49 -6.22 -13.25
CA THR A 244 -6.85 -7.11 -12.13
C THR A 244 -8.31 -7.54 -12.23
N TYR A 245 -9.07 -7.35 -11.14
CA TYR A 245 -10.50 -7.60 -11.09
C TYR A 245 -11.27 -6.35 -11.50
N ASP A 246 -12.41 -6.51 -12.18
CA ASP A 246 -13.23 -5.39 -12.65
C ASP A 246 -13.54 -4.35 -11.56
N SER A 247 -13.71 -4.84 -10.32
CA SER A 247 -13.99 -3.97 -9.18
C SER A 247 -12.81 -3.13 -8.70
N PHE A 248 -11.56 -3.48 -9.04
CA PHE A 248 -10.35 -2.79 -8.58
C PHE A 248 -9.63 -2.02 -9.69
N GLY A 249 -9.83 -2.40 -10.95
CA GLY A 249 -9.12 -1.85 -12.09
C GLY A 249 -7.75 -2.50 -12.26
N HIS A 250 -6.69 -1.69 -12.25
CA HIS A 250 -5.31 -2.11 -12.50
C HIS A 250 -4.48 -2.13 -11.20
N TYR A 251 -3.32 -2.73 -11.31
CA TYR A 251 -2.29 -2.71 -10.27
C TYR A 251 -0.97 -2.17 -10.85
N GLY A 252 -0.39 -1.23 -10.14
CA GLY A 252 0.95 -0.74 -10.41
C GLY A 252 1.98 -1.39 -9.48
N ARG A 253 2.88 -0.60 -8.91
CA ARG A 253 3.89 -1.08 -7.95
C ARG A 253 3.41 -0.90 -6.52
N HIS A 254 2.63 -1.88 -6.05
CA HIS A 254 1.97 -1.89 -4.72
C HIS A 254 0.91 -0.80 -4.53
N TRP A 255 0.30 -0.37 -5.62
CA TRP A 255 -0.86 0.52 -5.66
C TRP A 255 -1.94 -0.03 -6.57
N TRP A 256 -3.18 0.05 -6.12
CA TRP A 256 -4.36 -0.14 -6.96
C TRP A 256 -4.61 1.13 -7.75
N VAL A 257 -4.91 0.99 -9.03
CA VAL A 257 -5.12 2.11 -9.95
C VAL A 257 -6.44 1.89 -10.68
N SER A 258 -7.29 2.89 -10.66
CA SER A 258 -8.60 2.84 -11.32
C SER A 258 -8.83 4.13 -12.10
N GLU A 259 -9.78 4.09 -13.00
CA GLU A 259 -10.16 5.23 -13.84
C GLU A 259 -11.67 5.44 -13.79
N ALA A 260 -12.08 6.69 -13.82
CA ALA A 260 -13.47 7.07 -13.92
C ALA A 260 -13.63 8.28 -14.85
N PRO A 261 -14.67 8.32 -15.71
CA PRO A 261 -14.82 9.37 -16.70
C PRO A 261 -14.87 10.80 -16.13
N SER A 262 -15.41 10.95 -14.91
CA SER A 262 -15.60 12.25 -14.26
C SER A 262 -14.37 12.80 -13.54
N ILE A 263 -13.43 11.92 -13.12
CA ILE A 263 -12.27 12.30 -12.29
C ILE A 263 -10.95 11.78 -12.85
N GLY A 264 -10.95 11.08 -13.99
CA GLY A 264 -9.75 10.49 -14.56
C GLY A 264 -9.17 9.37 -13.71
N THR A 265 -7.85 9.23 -13.76
CA THR A 265 -7.11 8.20 -12.98
C THR A 265 -7.06 8.58 -11.51
N TYR A 266 -7.40 7.63 -10.66
CA TYR A 266 -7.20 7.68 -9.21
C TYR A 266 -6.55 6.40 -8.72
N TYR A 267 -5.85 6.46 -7.61
CA TYR A 267 -5.14 5.30 -7.09
C TYR A 267 -5.29 5.20 -5.58
N PHE A 268 -5.18 3.98 -5.07
CA PHE A 268 -5.44 3.75 -3.66
C PHE A 268 -4.61 2.60 -3.08
N ALA A 269 -4.20 2.79 -1.83
CA ALA A 269 -3.80 1.70 -0.96
C ALA A 269 -5.05 1.11 -0.31
N MET A 270 -5.15 -0.21 -0.26
CA MET A 270 -6.27 -0.93 0.32
C MET A 270 -5.77 -1.99 1.31
N GLY A 271 -6.43 -2.10 2.44
CA GLY A 271 -6.17 -3.12 3.45
C GLY A 271 -7.45 -3.83 3.89
N MET A 272 -7.35 -5.13 4.14
CA MET A 272 -8.43 -5.94 4.70
C MET A 272 -9.05 -5.25 5.91
N GLY A 273 -10.37 -5.38 6.07
CA GLY A 273 -11.12 -4.73 7.14
C GLY A 273 -11.52 -3.28 6.82
N GLY A 274 -11.33 -2.82 5.57
CA GLY A 274 -11.79 -1.51 5.11
C GLY A 274 -10.81 -0.37 5.39
N GLN A 275 -9.52 -0.64 5.28
CA GLN A 275 -8.48 0.38 5.31
C GLN A 275 -8.28 0.94 3.91
N TYR A 276 -8.37 2.25 3.74
CA TYR A 276 -8.17 2.90 2.45
C TYR A 276 -7.39 4.20 2.59
N CYS A 277 -6.50 4.43 1.63
CA CYS A 277 -5.88 5.73 1.37
C CYS A 277 -6.03 5.97 -0.14
N CYS A 278 -7.02 6.78 -0.53
CA CYS A 278 -7.41 7.01 -1.91
C CYS A 278 -7.01 8.40 -2.34
N ILE A 279 -6.25 8.49 -3.42
CA ILE A 279 -5.71 9.73 -3.98
C ILE A 279 -6.37 10.00 -5.33
N ILE A 280 -6.92 11.20 -5.49
CA ILE A 280 -7.64 11.66 -6.68
C ILE A 280 -6.96 12.94 -7.17
N PRO A 281 -5.93 12.82 -8.03
CA PRO A 281 -5.13 13.98 -8.45
C PRO A 281 -5.93 15.07 -9.14
N ALA A 282 -6.93 14.70 -9.95
CA ALA A 282 -7.76 15.67 -10.68
C ALA A 282 -8.58 16.60 -9.75
N LEU A 283 -8.82 16.17 -8.52
CA LEU A 283 -9.55 16.94 -7.50
C LEU A 283 -8.63 17.50 -6.41
N ASP A 284 -7.31 17.31 -6.53
CA ASP A 284 -6.34 17.60 -5.47
C ASP A 284 -6.80 17.04 -4.10
N MET A 285 -7.30 15.80 -4.12
CA MET A 285 -8.02 15.20 -2.99
C MET A 285 -7.35 13.91 -2.50
N ASN A 286 -7.32 13.77 -1.18
CA ASN A 286 -6.97 12.52 -0.49
C ASN A 286 -8.09 12.14 0.48
N ILE A 287 -8.61 10.93 0.35
CA ILE A 287 -9.61 10.32 1.23
C ILE A 287 -8.96 9.15 1.95
N THR A 288 -8.93 9.22 3.28
CA THR A 288 -8.38 8.14 4.10
C THR A 288 -9.45 7.60 5.04
N ILE A 289 -9.68 6.29 4.99
CA ILE A 289 -10.64 5.58 5.84
C ILE A 289 -9.90 4.50 6.62
N THR A 290 -10.17 4.42 7.91
CA THR A 290 -9.78 3.28 8.74
C THR A 290 -11.01 2.62 9.35
N ASN A 291 -10.99 1.29 9.38
CA ASN A 291 -12.10 0.49 9.87
C ASN A 291 -11.58 -0.81 10.53
N ASP A 292 -12.48 -1.70 10.94
CA ASP A 292 -12.15 -2.99 11.53
C ASP A 292 -13.26 -4.02 11.21
N THR A 293 -13.86 -3.87 10.01
CA THR A 293 -14.98 -4.71 9.58
C THR A 293 -14.49 -5.72 8.54
N TYR A 294 -14.05 -6.88 9.01
CA TYR A 294 -13.48 -7.92 8.15
C TYR A 294 -14.49 -8.58 7.20
N GLY A 295 -15.78 -8.39 7.41
CA GLY A 295 -16.84 -8.99 6.57
C GLY A 295 -17.07 -8.28 5.24
N ASP A 296 -16.69 -6.99 5.12
CA ASP A 296 -16.93 -6.20 3.90
C ASP A 296 -15.80 -5.18 3.67
N THR A 297 -14.71 -5.66 3.14
CA THR A 297 -13.53 -4.84 2.82
C THR A 297 -13.80 -3.84 1.69
N MET A 298 -14.76 -4.12 0.79
CA MET A 298 -15.06 -3.30 -0.39
C MET A 298 -15.95 -2.10 -0.08
N LYS A 299 -16.72 -2.17 0.97
CA LYS A 299 -17.69 -1.13 1.32
C LYS A 299 -17.14 0.29 1.33
N PRO A 300 -15.96 0.59 1.93
CA PRO A 300 -15.41 1.94 1.87
C PRO A 300 -15.05 2.40 0.46
N LEU A 301 -14.63 1.51 -0.44
CA LEU A 301 -14.38 1.89 -1.84
C LEU A 301 -15.67 2.25 -2.57
N GLU A 302 -16.75 1.47 -2.37
CA GLU A 302 -18.07 1.78 -2.89
C GLU A 302 -18.57 3.14 -2.38
N MET A 303 -18.35 3.42 -1.10
CA MET A 303 -18.68 4.72 -0.50
C MET A 303 -17.89 5.86 -1.13
N ILE A 304 -16.56 5.70 -1.32
CA ILE A 304 -15.71 6.67 -2.00
C ILE A 304 -16.22 6.92 -3.42
N ARG A 305 -16.51 5.87 -4.18
CA ARG A 305 -17.04 5.98 -5.54
C ARG A 305 -18.40 6.67 -5.56
N SER A 306 -19.30 6.30 -4.67
CA SER A 306 -20.60 6.93 -4.55
C SER A 306 -20.51 8.40 -4.15
N LEU A 307 -19.55 8.77 -3.25
CA LEU A 307 -19.29 10.15 -2.87
C LEU A 307 -18.87 11.01 -4.07
N LEU A 308 -18.06 10.43 -4.94
CA LEU A 308 -17.54 11.10 -6.14
C LEU A 308 -18.46 10.97 -7.37
N SER A 309 -19.57 10.24 -7.24
CA SER A 309 -20.50 9.93 -8.35
C SER A 309 -19.82 9.19 -9.51
N VAL A 310 -18.94 8.23 -9.20
CA VAL A 310 -18.19 7.41 -10.17
C VAL A 310 -18.44 5.91 -9.98
#